data_198e95dd5d751944234faf328189428b
#
_entry.id   198e95dd5d751944234faf328189428b
#
_cell.length_a   1.000
_cell.length_b   1.000
_cell.length_c   1.000
_cell.angle_alpha   90.00
_cell.angle_beta   90.00
_cell.angle_gamma   90.00
#
_symmetry.space_group_name_H-M   'P 1'
#
loop_
_entity.id
_entity.type
_entity.pdbx_description
1 polymer ?
#
loop_
_entity_poly.entity_id
_entity_poly.type
_entity_poly.pdbx_seq_one_letter_code
_entity_poly.pdbx_strand_id
1 'polypeptide(L)'
;MKKVMILLAVLLTANVMMAQKKDRTDAFMYNRNGQYEKAMVAIEKCVNHEQFAGMKPNDQSQAWLYRATIYQNIIQSGDEALMAKAPNALEIVYESLMNCMKNQEFLQDQQNKQEIYQRVGNVMNTYYTKGADDYNAGKFADAAPMFKKAYDIAKSLGSPDANDMLNFAATSALRAENYNTALEYFTTLKNDGVDGVDVYKHLAACYNGMGNAEQAMAMINAGLEKNPSDAGLILEKVNAYLKEGRGAEAVEDLNRLRELDPENAQLLFVLGTIYGDENNTDVYDADKARKFYEDALKINPNYYDAIYNIGVLYTGMANKYIEQANEITGFSKKEQEQYNGLIEQANELLRTGLPYLQQAYEAQPSDDVKNVLRSIYVKLNMMEEVKALDNK
;
A
#
# COMPACT_ATOMS: atom_id res chain seq x y z
N MET A 1 -51.62 -45.30 24.01
CA MET A 1 -50.44 -45.11 23.13
C MET A 1 -49.94 -43.66 23.14
N LYS A 2 -50.72 -42.62 22.83
CA LYS A 2 -50.22 -41.21 22.79
C LYS A 2 -49.60 -40.73 24.13
N LYS A 3 -50.19 -41.06 25.29
CA LYS A 3 -49.62 -40.66 26.61
C LYS A 3 -48.29 -41.38 26.93
N VAL A 4 -48.09 -42.61 26.50
CA VAL A 4 -46.82 -43.36 26.71
C VAL A 4 -45.76 -42.84 25.77
N MET A 5 -46.12 -42.48 24.48
CA MET A 5 -45.18 -41.82 23.57
C MET A 5 -44.73 -40.44 24.06
N ILE A 6 -45.65 -39.65 24.64
CA ILE A 6 -45.29 -38.34 25.22
C ILE A 6 -44.38 -38.51 26.47
N LEU A 7 -44.66 -39.52 27.30
CA LEU A 7 -43.82 -39.80 28.47
C LEU A 7 -42.41 -40.29 28.09
N LEU A 8 -42.34 -41.14 27.05
CA LEU A 8 -41.03 -41.58 26.48
C LEU A 8 -40.25 -40.43 25.85
N ALA A 9 -40.93 -39.54 25.11
CA ALA A 9 -40.29 -38.34 24.55
C ALA A 9 -39.78 -37.39 25.64
N VAL A 10 -40.55 -37.17 26.72
CA VAL A 10 -40.14 -36.34 27.84
C VAL A 10 -38.99 -36.97 28.65
N LEU A 11 -38.98 -38.30 28.81
CA LEU A 11 -37.89 -39.02 29.44
C LEU A 11 -36.62 -39.03 28.57
N LEU A 12 -36.73 -39.13 27.27
CA LEU A 12 -35.61 -39.01 26.34
C LEU A 12 -35.00 -37.60 26.35
N THR A 13 -35.85 -36.57 26.31
CA THR A 13 -35.37 -35.17 26.41
C THR A 13 -34.71 -34.85 27.74
N ALA A 14 -35.25 -35.37 28.86
CA ALA A 14 -34.69 -35.19 30.18
C ALA A 14 -33.30 -35.88 30.34
N ASN A 15 -33.15 -37.08 29.84
CA ASN A 15 -31.89 -37.83 29.86
C ASN A 15 -30.80 -37.13 29.00
N VAL A 16 -31.18 -36.58 27.85
CA VAL A 16 -30.25 -35.88 26.96
C VAL A 16 -29.82 -34.52 27.55
N MET A 17 -30.75 -33.77 28.16
CA MET A 17 -30.40 -32.55 28.91
C MET A 17 -29.43 -32.85 30.08
N MET A 18 -29.60 -34.00 30.75
CA MET A 18 -28.66 -34.44 31.82
C MET A 18 -27.27 -34.78 31.25
N ALA A 19 -27.23 -35.41 30.04
CA ALA A 19 -25.95 -35.74 29.39
C ALA A 19 -25.17 -34.48 29.01
N GLN A 20 -25.80 -33.47 28.39
CA GLN A 20 -25.18 -32.21 28.05
C GLN A 20 -24.68 -31.44 29.25
N LYS A 21 -25.48 -31.42 30.35
CA LYS A 21 -25.07 -30.79 31.60
C LYS A 21 -23.87 -31.51 32.22
N LYS A 22 -23.80 -32.83 32.06
CA LYS A 22 -22.63 -33.64 32.44
C LYS A 22 -21.40 -33.28 31.60
N ASP A 23 -21.52 -33.30 30.28
CA ASP A 23 -20.39 -32.97 29.37
C ASP A 23 -19.83 -31.56 29.67
N ARG A 24 -20.69 -30.55 29.88
CA ARG A 24 -20.28 -29.21 30.34
C ARG A 24 -19.53 -29.24 31.67
N THR A 25 -20.02 -29.99 32.63
CA THR A 25 -19.40 -30.09 33.97
C THR A 25 -18.07 -30.82 33.90
N ASP A 26 -17.99 -31.91 33.13
CA ASP A 26 -16.77 -32.67 32.90
C ASP A 26 -15.72 -31.76 32.20
N ALA A 27 -16.11 -30.97 31.19
CA ALA A 27 -15.24 -30.01 30.53
C ALA A 27 -14.63 -29.01 31.51
N PHE A 28 -15.45 -28.42 32.41
CA PHE A 28 -14.98 -27.51 33.46
C PHE A 28 -13.98 -28.17 34.39
N MET A 29 -14.30 -29.39 34.88
CA MET A 29 -13.43 -30.12 35.78
C MET A 29 -12.11 -30.54 35.13
N TYR A 30 -12.14 -31.03 33.90
CA TYR A 30 -10.93 -31.35 33.16
C TYR A 30 -10.05 -30.13 32.94
N ASN A 31 -10.64 -28.98 32.54
CA ASN A 31 -9.93 -27.75 32.38
C ASN A 31 -9.25 -27.26 33.66
N ARG A 32 -9.97 -27.29 34.77
CA ARG A 32 -9.45 -26.91 36.09
C ARG A 32 -8.27 -27.79 36.53
N ASN A 33 -8.25 -29.06 36.12
CA ASN A 33 -7.20 -30.01 36.41
C ASN A 33 -6.05 -30.01 35.38
N GLY A 34 -6.02 -29.06 34.45
CA GLY A 34 -4.99 -28.98 33.39
C GLY A 34 -5.09 -30.05 32.30
N GLN A 35 -6.19 -30.80 32.27
CA GLN A 35 -6.43 -31.86 31.28
C GLN A 35 -7.11 -31.28 30.03
N TYR A 36 -6.43 -30.36 29.34
CA TYR A 36 -7.02 -29.52 28.30
C TYR A 36 -7.57 -30.29 27.10
N GLU A 37 -6.91 -31.38 26.68
CA GLU A 37 -7.40 -32.24 25.59
C GLU A 37 -8.75 -32.87 25.92
N LYS A 38 -8.91 -33.40 27.16
CA LYS A 38 -10.18 -33.97 27.62
C LYS A 38 -11.24 -32.91 27.77
N ALA A 39 -10.86 -31.72 28.26
CA ALA A 39 -11.74 -30.59 28.37
C ALA A 39 -12.28 -30.14 27.00
N MET A 40 -11.40 -30.05 26.00
CA MET A 40 -11.76 -29.72 24.60
C MET A 40 -12.76 -30.74 24.04
N VAL A 41 -12.48 -32.03 24.16
CA VAL A 41 -13.39 -33.08 23.68
C VAL A 41 -14.77 -32.99 24.37
N ALA A 42 -14.80 -32.80 25.67
CA ALA A 42 -16.04 -32.71 26.43
C ALA A 42 -16.87 -31.46 26.07
N ILE A 43 -16.22 -30.30 25.92
CA ILE A 43 -16.95 -29.07 25.57
C ILE A 43 -17.46 -29.08 24.13
N GLU A 44 -16.68 -29.59 23.16
CA GLU A 44 -17.14 -29.72 21.78
C GLU A 44 -18.31 -30.68 21.67
N LYS A 45 -18.31 -31.78 22.42
CA LYS A 45 -19.46 -32.69 22.49
C LYS A 45 -20.70 -32.00 23.04
N CYS A 46 -20.55 -31.12 24.04
CA CYS A 46 -21.65 -30.34 24.62
C CYS A 46 -22.25 -29.36 23.60
N VAL A 47 -21.41 -28.50 22.97
CA VAL A 47 -21.89 -27.40 22.12
C VAL A 47 -22.36 -27.86 20.75
N ASN A 48 -21.84 -28.97 20.24
CA ASN A 48 -22.22 -29.53 18.94
C ASN A 48 -23.39 -30.56 19.03
N HIS A 49 -23.95 -30.75 20.19
CA HIS A 49 -25.05 -31.67 20.36
C HIS A 49 -26.33 -31.11 19.74
N GLU A 50 -27.10 -31.93 19.03
CA GLU A 50 -28.36 -31.56 18.33
C GLU A 50 -29.35 -30.76 19.18
N GLN A 51 -29.40 -31.03 20.47
CA GLN A 51 -30.31 -30.36 21.42
C GLN A 51 -29.66 -29.21 22.19
N PHE A 52 -28.44 -28.78 21.84
CA PHE A 52 -27.79 -27.67 22.52
C PHE A 52 -28.63 -26.39 22.46
N ALA A 53 -29.25 -26.11 21.32
CA ALA A 53 -30.15 -24.99 21.11
C ALA A 53 -31.40 -25.01 22.03
N GLY A 54 -31.79 -26.18 22.55
CA GLY A 54 -32.88 -26.35 23.48
C GLY A 54 -32.52 -26.13 24.96
N MET A 55 -31.25 -25.95 25.28
CA MET A 55 -30.81 -25.59 26.65
C MET A 55 -31.30 -24.19 27.05
N LYS A 56 -31.39 -23.93 28.34
CA LYS A 56 -31.65 -22.55 28.85
C LYS A 56 -30.58 -21.60 28.35
N PRO A 57 -30.93 -20.38 27.93
CA PRO A 57 -29.97 -19.41 27.38
C PRO A 57 -28.72 -19.19 28.28
N ASN A 58 -28.89 -19.10 29.61
CA ASN A 58 -27.80 -18.94 30.54
C ASN A 58 -26.89 -20.19 30.60
N ASP A 59 -27.46 -21.40 30.48
CA ASP A 59 -26.66 -22.63 30.39
C ASP A 59 -25.86 -22.73 29.10
N GLN A 60 -26.41 -22.26 27.98
CA GLN A 60 -25.70 -22.16 26.71
C GLN A 60 -24.54 -21.15 26.83
N SER A 61 -24.79 -19.97 27.39
CA SER A 61 -23.77 -18.94 27.58
C SER A 61 -22.63 -19.43 28.49
N GLN A 62 -22.97 -20.17 29.53
CA GLN A 62 -21.95 -20.78 30.40
C GLN A 62 -21.11 -21.83 29.67
N ALA A 63 -21.71 -22.61 28.77
CA ALA A 63 -20.97 -23.57 27.96
C ALA A 63 -20.04 -22.84 26.96
N TRP A 64 -20.50 -21.77 26.34
CA TRP A 64 -19.69 -20.93 25.47
C TRP A 64 -18.52 -20.29 26.22
N LEU A 65 -18.74 -19.79 27.43
CA LEU A 65 -17.68 -19.22 28.28
C LEU A 65 -16.63 -20.28 28.66
N TYR A 66 -17.06 -21.51 29.00
CA TYR A 66 -16.13 -22.61 29.26
C TYR A 66 -15.35 -22.99 28.01
N ARG A 67 -16.00 -23.05 26.83
CA ARG A 67 -15.33 -23.29 25.58
C ARG A 67 -14.23 -22.24 25.31
N ALA A 68 -14.57 -20.97 25.44
CA ALA A 68 -13.59 -19.89 25.30
C ALA A 68 -12.40 -20.04 26.27
N THR A 69 -12.69 -20.35 27.54
CA THR A 69 -11.66 -20.52 28.57
C THR A 69 -10.74 -21.71 28.28
N ILE A 70 -11.30 -22.84 27.84
CA ILE A 70 -10.53 -24.06 27.52
C ILE A 70 -9.56 -23.77 26.37
N TYR A 71 -10.04 -23.21 25.25
CA TYR A 71 -9.22 -22.90 24.08
C TYR A 71 -8.18 -21.80 24.37
N GLN A 72 -8.52 -20.85 25.23
CA GLN A 72 -7.55 -19.84 25.67
C GLN A 72 -6.42 -20.48 26.51
N ASN A 73 -6.75 -21.43 27.41
CA ASN A 73 -5.75 -22.16 28.18
C ASN A 73 -4.87 -23.04 27.27
N ILE A 74 -5.44 -23.60 26.19
CA ILE A 74 -4.66 -24.35 25.18
C ILE A 74 -3.63 -23.42 24.51
N ILE A 75 -4.05 -22.21 24.09
CA ILE A 75 -3.13 -21.22 23.51
C ILE A 75 -2.04 -20.82 24.51
N GLN A 76 -2.43 -20.56 25.77
CA GLN A 76 -1.49 -20.13 26.82
C GLN A 76 -0.54 -21.23 27.29
N SER A 77 -0.90 -22.50 27.12
CA SER A 77 -0.06 -23.63 27.53
C SER A 77 1.26 -23.73 26.73
N GLY A 78 1.28 -23.20 25.50
CA GLY A 78 2.42 -23.33 24.61
C GLY A 78 2.70 -24.79 24.15
N ASP A 79 1.80 -25.73 24.44
CA ASP A 79 1.94 -27.14 24.03
C ASP A 79 1.65 -27.27 22.53
N GLU A 80 2.69 -27.43 21.74
CA GLU A 80 2.61 -27.51 20.29
C GLU A 80 1.73 -28.68 19.80
N ALA A 81 1.79 -29.84 20.49
CA ALA A 81 1.01 -31.00 20.12
C ALA A 81 -0.49 -30.75 20.37
N LEU A 82 -0.82 -30.06 21.44
CA LEU A 82 -2.18 -29.66 21.77
C LEU A 82 -2.70 -28.56 20.85
N MET A 83 -1.86 -27.58 20.54
CA MET A 83 -2.19 -26.50 19.59
C MET A 83 -2.40 -27.04 18.16
N ALA A 84 -1.64 -28.07 17.75
CA ALA A 84 -1.85 -28.74 16.46
C ALA A 84 -3.22 -29.41 16.35
N LYS A 85 -3.82 -29.81 17.50
CA LYS A 85 -5.19 -30.37 17.54
C LYS A 85 -6.27 -29.27 17.53
N ALA A 86 -5.87 -28.03 17.76
CA ALA A 86 -6.77 -26.85 17.81
C ALA A 86 -6.21 -25.70 16.97
N PRO A 87 -5.99 -25.86 15.65
CA PRO A 87 -5.33 -24.85 14.82
C PRO A 87 -6.09 -23.49 14.78
N ASN A 88 -7.40 -23.54 14.97
CA ASN A 88 -8.28 -22.36 14.99
C ASN A 88 -8.66 -21.92 16.43
N ALA A 89 -7.84 -22.26 17.42
CA ALA A 89 -8.16 -22.01 18.83
C ALA A 89 -8.57 -20.55 19.11
N LEU A 90 -7.84 -19.57 18.55
CA LEU A 90 -8.14 -18.15 18.77
C LEU A 90 -9.50 -17.75 18.17
N GLU A 91 -9.86 -18.29 17.02
CA GLU A 91 -11.17 -18.07 16.37
C GLU A 91 -12.30 -18.67 17.21
N ILE A 92 -12.08 -19.89 17.72
CA ILE A 92 -13.01 -20.57 18.60
C ILE A 92 -13.24 -19.78 19.90
N VAL A 93 -12.19 -19.19 20.48
CA VAL A 93 -12.30 -18.29 21.63
C VAL A 93 -13.19 -17.10 21.28
N TYR A 94 -12.91 -16.42 20.18
CA TYR A 94 -13.68 -15.27 19.74
C TYR A 94 -15.16 -15.61 19.50
N GLU A 95 -15.45 -16.62 18.68
CA GLU A 95 -16.84 -17.05 18.40
C GLU A 95 -17.60 -17.39 19.67
N SER A 96 -16.95 -18.10 20.60
CA SER A 96 -17.57 -18.50 21.87
C SER A 96 -17.91 -17.28 22.73
N LEU A 97 -17.01 -16.30 22.82
CA LEU A 97 -17.26 -15.06 23.56
C LEU A 97 -18.36 -14.21 22.90
N MET A 98 -18.38 -14.13 21.56
CA MET A 98 -19.44 -13.42 20.85
C MET A 98 -20.81 -14.09 21.06
N ASN A 99 -20.87 -15.41 21.18
CA ASN A 99 -22.11 -16.11 21.55
C ASN A 99 -22.55 -15.81 22.99
N CYS A 100 -21.61 -15.63 23.92
CA CYS A 100 -21.95 -15.14 25.27
C CYS A 100 -22.54 -13.73 25.24
N MET A 101 -21.98 -12.82 24.42
CA MET A 101 -22.42 -11.43 24.33
C MET A 101 -23.83 -11.26 23.75
N LYS A 102 -24.36 -12.24 23.02
CA LYS A 102 -25.75 -12.24 22.53
C LYS A 102 -26.79 -12.36 23.66
N ASN A 103 -26.40 -12.93 24.79
CA ASN A 103 -27.31 -13.16 25.93
C ASN A 103 -27.23 -12.03 26.94
N GLN A 104 -28.13 -11.05 26.81
CA GLN A 104 -28.17 -9.87 27.68
C GLN A 104 -28.49 -10.22 29.17
N GLU A 105 -29.28 -11.29 29.42
CA GLU A 105 -29.56 -11.76 30.79
C GLU A 105 -28.28 -12.29 31.46
N PHE A 106 -27.46 -13.04 30.70
CA PHE A 106 -26.17 -13.55 31.22
C PHE A 106 -25.18 -12.42 31.53
N LEU A 107 -25.25 -11.30 30.79
CA LEU A 107 -24.43 -10.12 30.98
C LEU A 107 -24.96 -9.17 32.08
N GLN A 108 -26.12 -9.44 32.70
CA GLN A 108 -26.56 -8.71 33.90
C GLN A 108 -25.68 -9.04 35.11
N ASP A 109 -25.12 -10.25 35.15
CA ASP A 109 -24.09 -10.59 36.13
C ASP A 109 -22.81 -9.81 35.82
N GLN A 110 -22.38 -8.96 36.76
CA GLN A 110 -21.24 -8.05 36.55
C GLN A 110 -19.91 -8.82 36.37
N GLN A 111 -19.78 -9.96 37.06
CA GLN A 111 -18.58 -10.79 36.93
C GLN A 111 -18.47 -11.42 35.53
N ASN A 112 -19.57 -12.02 35.06
CA ASN A 112 -19.62 -12.57 33.72
C ASN A 112 -19.33 -11.48 32.65
N LYS A 113 -19.97 -10.32 32.82
CA LYS A 113 -19.78 -9.20 31.89
C LYS A 113 -18.32 -8.78 31.85
N GLN A 114 -17.72 -8.49 33.01
CA GLN A 114 -16.32 -8.07 33.11
C GLN A 114 -15.37 -9.11 32.53
N GLU A 115 -15.55 -10.39 32.84
CA GLU A 115 -14.72 -11.47 32.33
C GLU A 115 -14.81 -11.59 30.82
N ILE A 116 -16.02 -11.56 30.22
CA ILE A 116 -16.22 -11.69 28.81
C ILE A 116 -15.57 -10.52 28.08
N TYR A 117 -15.84 -9.27 28.49
CA TYR A 117 -15.27 -8.08 27.83
C TYR A 117 -13.75 -8.04 27.92
N GLN A 118 -13.17 -8.41 29.06
CA GLN A 118 -11.71 -8.52 29.21
C GLN A 118 -11.12 -9.57 28.27
N ARG A 119 -11.76 -10.74 28.16
CA ARG A 119 -11.31 -11.81 27.25
C ARG A 119 -11.43 -11.41 25.79
N VAL A 120 -12.51 -10.74 25.39
CA VAL A 120 -12.70 -10.21 24.04
C VAL A 120 -11.60 -9.19 23.70
N GLY A 121 -11.27 -8.29 24.65
CA GLY A 121 -10.15 -7.35 24.51
C GLY A 121 -8.81 -8.05 24.35
N ASN A 122 -8.57 -9.13 25.09
CA ASN A 122 -7.33 -9.93 24.95
C ASN A 122 -7.25 -10.60 23.58
N VAL A 123 -8.37 -11.13 23.03
CA VAL A 123 -8.43 -11.70 21.69
C VAL A 123 -8.14 -10.63 20.64
N MET A 124 -8.74 -9.46 20.77
CA MET A 124 -8.49 -8.30 19.90
C MET A 124 -6.99 -7.96 19.87
N ASN A 125 -6.38 -7.81 21.05
CA ASN A 125 -4.95 -7.51 21.17
C ASN A 125 -4.08 -8.62 20.56
N THR A 126 -4.47 -9.88 20.69
CA THR A 126 -3.75 -11.00 20.10
C THR A 126 -3.77 -10.91 18.55
N TYR A 127 -4.91 -10.63 17.95
CA TYR A 127 -5.00 -10.40 16.51
C TYR A 127 -4.20 -9.19 16.05
N TYR A 128 -4.28 -8.08 16.80
CA TYR A 128 -3.51 -6.88 16.51
C TYR A 128 -2.00 -7.14 16.55
N THR A 129 -1.51 -7.80 17.62
CA THR A 129 -0.08 -8.12 17.77
C THR A 129 0.41 -9.04 16.65
N LYS A 130 -0.36 -10.09 16.31
CA LYS A 130 -0.03 -10.96 15.17
C LYS A 130 0.04 -10.18 13.86
N GLY A 131 -0.92 -9.30 13.63
CA GLY A 131 -0.90 -8.43 12.45
C GLY A 131 0.34 -7.53 12.42
N ALA A 132 0.72 -6.97 13.57
CA ALA A 132 1.91 -6.12 13.69
C ALA A 132 3.21 -6.91 13.45
N ASP A 133 3.30 -8.12 14.00
CA ASP A 133 4.46 -9.01 13.79
C ASP A 133 4.60 -9.39 12.31
N ASP A 134 3.51 -9.79 11.66
CA ASP A 134 3.48 -10.12 10.24
C ASP A 134 3.82 -8.90 9.36
N TYR A 135 3.28 -7.73 9.69
CA TYR A 135 3.58 -6.47 9.00
C TYR A 135 5.07 -6.11 9.08
N ASN A 136 5.65 -6.19 10.29
CA ASN A 136 7.07 -5.91 10.52
C ASN A 136 8.00 -6.94 9.84
N ALA A 137 7.51 -8.18 9.66
CA ALA A 137 8.20 -9.22 8.91
C ALA A 137 8.02 -9.09 7.38
N GLY A 138 7.31 -8.07 6.89
CA GLY A 138 7.00 -7.88 5.47
C GLY A 138 5.92 -8.81 4.91
N LYS A 139 5.24 -9.58 5.75
CA LYS A 139 4.16 -10.52 5.39
C LYS A 139 2.81 -9.80 5.32
N PHE A 140 2.71 -8.82 4.44
CA PHE A 140 1.55 -7.93 4.38
C PHE A 140 0.23 -8.64 4.07
N ALA A 141 0.28 -9.70 3.26
CA ALA A 141 -0.90 -10.51 2.94
C ALA A 141 -1.46 -11.25 4.17
N ASP A 142 -0.59 -11.66 5.10
CA ASP A 142 -0.98 -12.32 6.35
C ASP A 142 -1.42 -11.29 7.41
N ALA A 143 -0.79 -10.12 7.44
CA ALA A 143 -1.09 -9.04 8.38
C ALA A 143 -2.49 -8.45 8.20
N ALA A 144 -2.93 -8.20 6.96
CA ALA A 144 -4.20 -7.55 6.65
C ALA A 144 -5.42 -8.23 7.31
N PRO A 145 -5.63 -9.55 7.19
CA PRO A 145 -6.76 -10.23 7.82
C PRO A 145 -6.67 -10.23 9.35
N MET A 146 -5.46 -10.19 9.94
CA MET A 146 -5.29 -10.11 11.39
C MET A 146 -5.77 -8.76 11.92
N PHE A 147 -5.31 -7.67 11.34
CA PHE A 147 -5.78 -6.32 11.69
C PHE A 147 -7.29 -6.15 11.43
N LYS A 148 -7.82 -6.73 10.34
CA LYS A 148 -9.27 -6.70 10.08
C LYS A 148 -10.09 -7.40 11.17
N LYS A 149 -9.63 -8.56 11.66
CA LYS A 149 -10.26 -9.23 12.80
C LYS A 149 -10.19 -8.39 14.07
N ALA A 150 -9.05 -7.74 14.34
CA ALA A 150 -8.92 -6.82 15.46
C ALA A 150 -9.91 -5.64 15.33
N TYR A 151 -10.04 -5.05 14.13
CA TYR A 151 -11.04 -4.01 13.85
C TYR A 151 -12.47 -4.47 14.13
N ASP A 152 -12.87 -5.64 13.62
CA ASP A 152 -14.23 -6.13 13.79
C ASP A 152 -14.60 -6.30 15.28
N ILE A 153 -13.64 -6.76 16.08
CA ILE A 153 -13.77 -6.87 17.53
C ILE A 153 -13.86 -5.47 18.16
N ALA A 154 -12.92 -4.57 17.83
CA ALA A 154 -12.89 -3.21 18.33
C ALA A 154 -14.20 -2.46 18.05
N LYS A 155 -14.71 -2.58 16.82
CA LYS A 155 -15.99 -1.98 16.39
C LYS A 155 -17.16 -2.55 17.18
N SER A 156 -17.19 -3.86 17.41
CA SER A 156 -18.24 -4.51 18.22
C SER A 156 -18.24 -4.07 19.68
N LEU A 157 -17.09 -3.67 20.20
CA LEU A 157 -16.91 -3.13 21.56
C LEU A 157 -17.15 -1.62 21.64
N GLY A 158 -17.36 -0.93 20.51
CA GLY A 158 -17.45 0.52 20.44
C GLY A 158 -16.12 1.22 20.79
N SER A 159 -14.98 0.57 20.50
CA SER A 159 -13.66 1.14 20.75
C SER A 159 -13.41 2.35 19.84
N PRO A 160 -12.89 3.47 20.37
CA PRO A 160 -12.53 4.63 19.57
C PRO A 160 -11.38 4.32 18.59
N ASP A 161 -10.52 3.34 18.89
CA ASP A 161 -9.34 3.00 18.11
C ASP A 161 -9.65 2.01 16.98
N ALA A 162 -10.92 1.68 16.74
CA ALA A 162 -11.29 0.70 15.72
C ALA A 162 -10.78 1.12 14.34
N ASN A 163 -10.95 2.39 13.96
CA ASN A 163 -10.53 2.88 12.65
C ASN A 163 -9.02 2.81 12.43
N ASP A 164 -8.20 2.91 13.48
CA ASP A 164 -6.75 2.74 13.36
C ASP A 164 -6.39 1.30 12.97
N MET A 165 -7.08 0.31 13.55
CA MET A 165 -6.90 -1.10 13.19
C MET A 165 -7.31 -1.37 11.73
N LEU A 166 -8.41 -0.75 11.28
CA LEU A 166 -8.84 -0.86 9.87
C LEU A 166 -7.84 -0.19 8.93
N ASN A 167 -7.25 0.93 9.34
CA ASN A 167 -6.21 1.60 8.55
C ASN A 167 -4.95 0.73 8.41
N PHE A 168 -4.53 0.03 9.47
CA PHE A 168 -3.45 -0.95 9.37
C PHE A 168 -3.81 -2.13 8.46
N ALA A 169 -5.05 -2.62 8.51
CA ALA A 169 -5.52 -3.67 7.62
C ALA A 169 -5.50 -3.21 6.15
N ALA A 170 -6.01 -2.01 5.88
CA ALA A 170 -6.07 -1.40 4.56
C ALA A 170 -4.66 -1.18 3.97
N THR A 171 -3.77 -0.60 4.76
CA THR A 171 -2.37 -0.36 4.36
C THR A 171 -1.62 -1.67 4.11
N SER A 172 -1.87 -2.69 4.94
CA SER A 172 -1.30 -4.03 4.73
C SER A 172 -1.79 -4.65 3.43
N ALA A 173 -3.10 -4.57 3.16
CA ALA A 173 -3.68 -5.07 1.90
C ALA A 173 -3.12 -4.32 0.68
N LEU A 174 -2.94 -3.00 0.77
CA LEU A 174 -2.34 -2.19 -0.29
C LEU A 174 -0.89 -2.59 -0.56
N ARG A 175 -0.08 -2.80 0.50
CA ARG A 175 1.32 -3.25 0.37
C ARG A 175 1.43 -4.68 -0.15
N ALA A 176 0.41 -5.51 0.09
CA ALA A 176 0.30 -6.85 -0.48
C ALA A 176 -0.22 -6.85 -1.93
N GLU A 177 -0.41 -5.67 -2.52
CA GLU A 177 -1.02 -5.49 -3.85
C GLU A 177 -2.43 -6.08 -3.98
N ASN A 178 -3.09 -6.34 -2.85
CA ASN A 178 -4.49 -6.75 -2.82
C ASN A 178 -5.40 -5.52 -2.88
N TYR A 179 -5.40 -4.88 -4.04
CA TYR A 179 -6.05 -3.59 -4.27
C TYR A 179 -7.56 -3.61 -4.01
N ASN A 180 -8.24 -4.70 -4.33
CA ASN A 180 -9.68 -4.81 -4.07
C ASN A 180 -10.00 -4.78 -2.57
N THR A 181 -9.26 -5.53 -1.77
CA THR A 181 -9.42 -5.55 -0.30
C THR A 181 -9.03 -4.20 0.31
N ALA A 182 -7.92 -3.61 -0.15
CA ALA A 182 -7.48 -2.30 0.29
C ALA A 182 -8.54 -1.23 -0.01
N LEU A 183 -9.10 -1.24 -1.22
CA LEU A 183 -10.17 -0.33 -1.65
C LEU A 183 -11.41 -0.45 -0.76
N GLU A 184 -11.86 -1.68 -0.45
CA GLU A 184 -12.97 -1.92 0.47
C GLU A 184 -12.72 -1.29 1.85
N TYR A 185 -11.54 -1.52 2.42
CA TYR A 185 -11.19 -1.05 3.75
C TYR A 185 -11.03 0.47 3.81
N PHE A 186 -10.34 1.10 2.85
CA PHE A 186 -10.23 2.56 2.79
C PHE A 186 -11.59 3.22 2.51
N THR A 187 -12.45 2.59 1.71
CA THR A 187 -13.82 3.08 1.50
C THR A 187 -14.64 3.01 2.79
N THR A 188 -14.46 1.95 3.58
CA THR A 188 -15.11 1.83 4.90
C THR A 188 -14.63 2.92 5.85
N LEU A 189 -13.32 3.18 5.93
CA LEU A 189 -12.74 4.27 6.72
C LEU A 189 -13.33 5.62 6.34
N LYS A 190 -13.39 5.92 5.05
CA LYS A 190 -14.00 7.15 4.54
C LYS A 190 -15.47 7.28 4.96
N ASN A 191 -16.24 6.20 4.87
CA ASN A 191 -17.66 6.18 5.25
C ASN A 191 -17.87 6.29 6.78
N ASP A 192 -16.91 5.81 7.57
CA ASP A 192 -16.88 5.95 9.03
C ASP A 192 -16.36 7.34 9.49
N GLY A 193 -16.16 8.27 8.54
CA GLY A 193 -15.78 9.67 8.83
C GLY A 193 -14.28 9.94 8.86
N VAL A 194 -13.42 8.96 8.54
CA VAL A 194 -11.99 9.15 8.34
C VAL A 194 -11.75 9.55 6.89
N ASP A 195 -12.02 10.82 6.57
CA ASP A 195 -11.98 11.35 5.20
C ASP A 195 -10.85 12.38 4.98
N GLY A 196 -9.73 12.18 5.66
CA GLY A 196 -8.51 12.97 5.46
C GLY A 196 -7.84 12.70 4.11
N VAL A 197 -6.93 13.59 3.71
CA VAL A 197 -6.20 13.53 2.43
C VAL A 197 -5.54 12.17 2.19
N ASP A 198 -4.98 11.55 3.23
CA ASP A 198 -4.27 10.28 3.11
C ASP A 198 -5.19 9.12 2.67
N VAL A 199 -6.46 9.14 3.07
CA VAL A 199 -7.43 8.15 2.59
C VAL A 199 -7.63 8.27 1.08
N TYR A 200 -7.70 9.50 0.55
CA TYR A 200 -7.82 9.71 -0.89
C TYR A 200 -6.56 9.31 -1.66
N LYS A 201 -5.36 9.54 -1.10
CA LYS A 201 -4.10 9.03 -1.67
C LYS A 201 -4.10 7.51 -1.78
N HIS A 202 -4.51 6.83 -0.73
CA HIS A 202 -4.56 5.37 -0.73
C HIS A 202 -5.64 4.82 -1.67
N LEU A 203 -6.82 5.47 -1.75
CA LEU A 203 -7.86 5.10 -2.72
C LEU A 203 -7.37 5.28 -4.16
N ALA A 204 -6.67 6.39 -4.45
CA ALA A 204 -6.06 6.61 -5.76
C ALA A 204 -5.00 5.55 -6.08
N ALA A 205 -4.15 5.19 -5.10
CA ALA A 205 -3.16 4.12 -5.25
C ALA A 205 -3.81 2.75 -5.53
N CYS A 206 -4.94 2.43 -4.88
CA CYS A 206 -5.69 1.22 -5.17
C CYS A 206 -6.20 1.19 -6.61
N TYR A 207 -6.81 2.29 -7.08
CA TYR A 207 -7.30 2.38 -8.46
C TYR A 207 -6.17 2.34 -9.48
N ASN A 208 -5.04 3.00 -9.22
CA ASN A 208 -3.85 2.93 -10.06
C ASN A 208 -3.30 1.49 -10.15
N GLY A 209 -3.23 0.78 -9.04
CA GLY A 209 -2.80 -0.62 -9.01
C GLY A 209 -3.74 -1.56 -9.77
N MET A 210 -5.03 -1.23 -9.85
CA MET A 210 -6.02 -1.94 -10.68
C MET A 210 -6.03 -1.49 -12.15
N GLY A 211 -5.22 -0.52 -12.54
CA GLY A 211 -5.19 0.03 -13.90
C GLY A 211 -6.38 0.94 -14.23
N ASN A 212 -7.12 1.40 -13.23
CA ASN A 212 -8.28 2.29 -13.40
C ASN A 212 -7.87 3.76 -13.20
N ALA A 213 -7.23 4.35 -14.22
CA ALA A 213 -6.71 5.72 -14.17
C ALA A 213 -7.81 6.77 -13.95
N GLU A 214 -9.02 6.57 -14.51
CA GLU A 214 -10.15 7.49 -14.36
C GLU A 214 -10.58 7.61 -12.88
N GLN A 215 -10.77 6.49 -12.20
CA GLN A 215 -11.16 6.49 -10.79
C GLN A 215 -10.01 6.97 -9.89
N ALA A 216 -8.76 6.67 -10.24
CA ALA A 216 -7.60 7.20 -9.54
C ALA A 216 -7.58 8.73 -9.59
N MET A 217 -7.76 9.32 -10.78
CA MET A 217 -7.83 10.77 -10.98
C MET A 217 -9.01 11.39 -10.20
N ALA A 218 -10.17 10.73 -10.16
CA ALA A 218 -11.30 11.18 -9.38
C ALA A 218 -10.97 11.26 -7.87
N MET A 219 -10.25 10.27 -7.33
CA MET A 219 -9.81 10.28 -5.93
C MET A 219 -8.75 11.35 -5.67
N ILE A 220 -7.80 11.55 -6.58
CA ILE A 220 -6.80 12.62 -6.51
C ILE A 220 -7.50 13.98 -6.43
N ASN A 221 -8.45 14.26 -7.33
CA ASN A 221 -9.18 15.53 -7.35
C ASN A 221 -10.00 15.72 -6.05
N ALA A 222 -10.70 14.69 -5.57
CA ALA A 222 -11.45 14.76 -4.33
C ALA A 222 -10.53 15.01 -3.10
N GLY A 223 -9.32 14.46 -3.08
CA GLY A 223 -8.33 14.76 -2.07
C GLY A 223 -7.80 16.19 -2.15
N LEU A 224 -7.62 16.74 -3.35
CA LEU A 224 -7.21 18.12 -3.59
C LEU A 224 -8.32 19.13 -3.24
N GLU A 225 -9.59 18.73 -3.28
CA GLU A 225 -10.69 19.55 -2.73
C GLU A 225 -10.57 19.70 -1.20
N LYS A 226 -10.06 18.67 -0.51
CA LYS A 226 -9.82 18.71 0.94
C LYS A 226 -8.56 19.51 1.30
N ASN A 227 -7.49 19.31 0.55
CA ASN A 227 -6.23 20.05 0.70
C ASN A 227 -5.67 20.43 -0.68
N PRO A 228 -6.00 21.62 -1.18
CA PRO A 228 -5.54 22.07 -2.50
C PRO A 228 -4.03 22.19 -2.67
N SER A 229 -3.28 22.22 -1.57
CA SER A 229 -1.81 22.36 -1.57
C SER A 229 -1.08 21.07 -1.20
N ASP A 230 -1.74 19.91 -1.21
CA ASP A 230 -1.09 18.66 -0.94
C ASP A 230 -0.13 18.27 -2.07
N ALA A 231 1.17 18.40 -1.80
CA ALA A 231 2.22 18.15 -2.78
C ALA A 231 2.21 16.71 -3.32
N GLY A 232 1.87 15.73 -2.48
CA GLY A 232 1.79 14.32 -2.89
C GLY A 232 0.70 14.08 -3.92
N LEU A 233 -0.51 14.59 -3.69
CA LEU A 233 -1.62 14.47 -4.65
C LEU A 233 -1.38 15.26 -5.94
N ILE A 234 -0.77 16.44 -5.85
CA ILE A 234 -0.42 17.22 -7.06
C ILE A 234 0.62 16.45 -7.88
N LEU A 235 1.62 15.84 -7.26
CA LEU A 235 2.60 15.01 -7.97
C LEU A 235 1.98 13.75 -8.60
N GLU A 236 1.05 13.09 -7.90
CA GLU A 236 0.29 11.98 -8.48
C GLU A 236 -0.53 12.41 -9.70
N LYS A 237 -1.15 13.59 -9.64
CA LYS A 237 -1.89 14.18 -10.75
C LYS A 237 -0.98 14.51 -11.94
N VAL A 238 0.17 15.12 -11.67
CA VAL A 238 1.20 15.39 -12.68
C VAL A 238 1.66 14.10 -13.36
N ASN A 239 1.97 13.05 -12.57
CA ASN A 239 2.38 11.77 -13.13
C ASN A 239 1.29 11.13 -14.00
N ALA A 240 0.02 11.28 -13.64
CA ALA A 240 -1.09 10.80 -14.46
C ALA A 240 -1.16 11.58 -15.78
N TYR A 241 -1.06 12.91 -15.75
CA TYR A 241 -1.04 13.74 -16.96
C TYR A 241 0.12 13.40 -17.89
N LEU A 242 1.32 13.19 -17.34
CA LEU A 242 2.48 12.83 -18.17
C LEU A 242 2.31 11.48 -18.86
N LYS A 243 1.71 10.50 -18.19
CA LYS A 243 1.38 9.20 -18.80
C LYS A 243 0.38 9.31 -19.95
N GLU A 244 -0.50 10.31 -19.90
CA GLU A 244 -1.50 10.59 -20.93
C GLU A 244 -1.00 11.54 -22.02
N GLY A 245 0.26 12.02 -21.95
CA GLY A 245 0.82 13.00 -22.87
C GLY A 245 0.22 14.41 -22.71
N ARG A 246 -0.31 14.73 -21.55
CA ARG A 246 -0.96 16.00 -21.20
C ARG A 246 0.02 16.92 -20.48
N GLY A 247 1.08 17.30 -21.20
CA GLY A 247 2.17 18.08 -20.62
C GLY A 247 1.75 19.47 -20.14
N ALA A 248 0.81 20.12 -20.82
CA ALA A 248 0.34 21.47 -20.45
C ALA A 248 -0.30 21.50 -19.06
N GLU A 249 -1.16 20.53 -18.76
CA GLU A 249 -1.84 20.43 -17.45
C GLU A 249 -0.84 20.07 -16.33
N ALA A 250 0.15 19.20 -16.65
CA ALA A 250 1.21 18.87 -15.72
C ALA A 250 2.04 20.11 -15.34
N VAL A 251 2.36 20.98 -16.31
CA VAL A 251 3.10 22.23 -16.08
C VAL A 251 2.32 23.20 -15.19
N GLU A 252 1.01 23.30 -15.36
CA GLU A 252 0.16 24.18 -14.53
C GLU A 252 0.23 23.77 -13.05
N ASP A 253 0.02 22.49 -12.77
CA ASP A 253 0.07 21.97 -11.39
C ASP A 253 1.49 22.05 -10.77
N LEU A 254 2.54 21.82 -11.55
CA LEU A 254 3.92 21.98 -11.10
C LEU A 254 4.29 23.44 -10.79
N ASN A 255 3.82 24.39 -11.58
CA ASN A 255 4.04 25.82 -11.28
C ASN A 255 3.35 26.23 -9.98
N ARG A 256 2.19 25.67 -9.69
CA ARG A 256 1.51 25.87 -8.41
C ARG A 256 2.31 25.31 -7.24
N LEU A 257 2.91 24.12 -7.38
CA LEU A 257 3.82 23.56 -6.36
C LEU A 257 5.06 24.42 -6.17
N ARG A 258 5.63 24.95 -7.26
CA ARG A 258 6.80 25.85 -7.20
C ARG A 258 6.53 27.15 -6.45
N GLU A 259 5.30 27.68 -6.50
CA GLU A 259 4.92 28.85 -5.69
C GLU A 259 4.92 28.53 -4.19
N LEU A 260 4.64 27.29 -3.81
CA LEU A 260 4.66 26.82 -2.42
C LEU A 260 6.07 26.48 -1.91
N ASP A 261 6.94 25.97 -2.80
CA ASP A 261 8.30 25.58 -2.51
C ASP A 261 9.26 26.01 -3.63
N PRO A 262 9.67 27.30 -3.65
CA PRO A 262 10.48 27.87 -4.73
C PRO A 262 11.91 27.32 -4.78
N GLU A 263 12.42 26.77 -3.66
CA GLU A 263 13.77 26.23 -3.56
C GLU A 263 13.84 24.72 -3.76
N ASN A 264 12.81 24.13 -4.37
CA ASN A 264 12.77 22.70 -4.66
C ASN A 264 13.41 22.39 -6.01
N ALA A 265 14.68 21.97 -5.98
CA ALA A 265 15.43 21.61 -7.19
C ALA A 265 14.74 20.49 -8.00
N GLN A 266 14.03 19.58 -7.35
CA GLN A 266 13.33 18.47 -8.02
C GLN A 266 12.14 18.97 -8.85
N LEU A 267 11.37 19.95 -8.36
CA LEU A 267 10.26 20.53 -9.13
C LEU A 267 10.78 21.24 -10.38
N LEU A 268 11.88 21.98 -10.26
CA LEU A 268 12.52 22.64 -11.40
C LEU A 268 13.06 21.61 -12.39
N PHE A 269 13.69 20.54 -11.91
CA PHE A 269 14.13 19.44 -12.76
C PHE A 269 12.96 18.80 -13.53
N VAL A 270 11.84 18.50 -12.88
CA VAL A 270 10.65 17.92 -13.55
C VAL A 270 10.07 18.86 -14.59
N LEU A 271 9.97 20.18 -14.29
CA LEU A 271 9.58 21.17 -15.30
C LEU A 271 10.52 21.17 -16.50
N GLY A 272 11.83 21.13 -16.24
CA GLY A 272 12.85 21.00 -17.29
C GLY A 272 12.63 19.75 -18.16
N THR A 273 12.32 18.63 -17.55
CA THR A 273 12.07 17.36 -18.27
C THR A 273 10.82 17.45 -19.16
N ILE A 274 9.74 18.04 -18.67
CA ILE A 274 8.51 18.19 -19.46
C ILE A 274 8.71 19.11 -20.66
N TYR A 275 9.38 20.26 -20.45
CA TYR A 275 9.69 21.18 -21.56
C TYR A 275 10.74 20.63 -22.52
N GLY A 276 11.61 19.73 -22.07
CA GLY A 276 12.68 19.12 -22.86
C GLY A 276 12.27 17.87 -23.63
N ASP A 277 11.13 17.28 -23.35
CA ASP A 277 10.63 16.09 -24.03
C ASP A 277 9.89 16.48 -25.33
N GLU A 278 10.47 16.11 -26.46
CA GLU A 278 9.91 16.37 -27.79
C GLU A 278 8.56 15.66 -28.05
N ASN A 279 8.23 14.65 -27.28
CA ASN A 279 6.92 13.99 -27.34
C ASN A 279 5.80 14.85 -26.73
N ASN A 280 6.14 15.79 -25.83
CA ASN A 280 5.21 16.76 -25.27
C ASN A 280 5.05 17.98 -26.22
N THR A 281 4.55 17.75 -27.42
CA THR A 281 4.53 18.73 -28.53
C THR A 281 3.79 20.02 -28.23
N ASP A 282 2.86 20.01 -27.28
CA ASP A 282 2.06 21.16 -26.84
C ASP A 282 2.85 22.13 -25.92
N VAL A 283 3.91 21.65 -25.29
CA VAL A 283 4.73 22.45 -24.36
C VAL A 283 6.23 22.41 -24.65
N TYR A 284 6.69 21.59 -25.59
CA TYR A 284 8.12 21.46 -25.89
C TYR A 284 8.79 22.82 -26.13
N ASP A 285 9.82 23.11 -25.35
CA ASP A 285 10.62 24.33 -25.42
C ASP A 285 12.00 24.07 -24.81
N ALA A 286 12.99 23.79 -25.67
CA ALA A 286 14.34 23.45 -25.23
C ALA A 286 15.04 24.56 -24.43
N ASP A 287 14.74 25.85 -24.71
CA ASP A 287 15.32 26.96 -23.98
C ASP A 287 14.74 27.07 -22.56
N LYS A 288 13.43 26.85 -22.40
CA LYS A 288 12.82 26.77 -21.08
C LYS A 288 13.34 25.55 -20.31
N ALA A 289 13.45 24.38 -20.96
CA ALA A 289 14.00 23.18 -20.36
C ALA A 289 15.38 23.45 -19.78
N ARG A 290 16.28 24.01 -20.59
CA ARG A 290 17.63 24.40 -20.19
C ARG A 290 17.60 25.30 -18.96
N LYS A 291 16.80 26.36 -18.99
CA LYS A 291 16.69 27.32 -17.90
C LYS A 291 16.24 26.66 -16.58
N PHE A 292 15.25 25.78 -16.64
CA PHE A 292 14.78 25.06 -15.46
C PHE A 292 15.84 24.10 -14.90
N TYR A 293 16.59 23.40 -15.73
CA TYR A 293 17.71 22.59 -15.27
C TYR A 293 18.82 23.44 -14.64
N GLU A 294 19.18 24.57 -15.26
CA GLU A 294 20.15 25.51 -14.71
C GLU A 294 19.69 26.08 -13.35
N ASP A 295 18.39 26.39 -13.21
CA ASP A 295 17.83 26.87 -11.94
C ASP A 295 17.84 25.75 -10.88
N ALA A 296 17.59 24.49 -11.27
CA ALA A 296 17.76 23.35 -10.36
C ALA A 296 19.21 23.20 -9.88
N LEU A 297 20.20 23.41 -10.77
CA LEU A 297 21.61 23.35 -10.43
C LEU A 297 22.10 24.53 -9.56
N LYS A 298 21.44 25.69 -9.60
CA LYS A 298 21.73 26.78 -8.67
C LYS A 298 21.37 26.41 -7.22
N ILE A 299 20.31 25.60 -7.05
CA ILE A 299 19.88 25.11 -5.74
C ILE A 299 20.71 23.90 -5.32
N ASN A 300 20.89 22.94 -6.22
CA ASN A 300 21.69 21.74 -6.00
C ASN A 300 22.74 21.56 -7.12
N PRO A 301 23.97 22.08 -6.94
CA PRO A 301 25.02 22.03 -7.97
C PRO A 301 25.46 20.61 -8.37
N ASN A 302 25.17 19.61 -7.55
CA ASN A 302 25.51 18.22 -7.79
C ASN A 302 24.30 17.36 -8.19
N TYR A 303 23.23 17.99 -8.68
CA TYR A 303 22.04 17.27 -9.11
C TYR A 303 22.34 16.52 -10.41
N TYR A 304 22.72 15.26 -10.30
CA TYR A 304 23.18 14.42 -11.41
C TYR A 304 22.21 14.42 -12.61
N ASP A 305 20.90 14.20 -12.35
CA ASP A 305 19.91 14.11 -13.43
C ASP A 305 19.79 15.43 -14.20
N ALA A 306 19.88 16.57 -13.55
CA ALA A 306 19.84 17.87 -14.21
C ALA A 306 21.11 18.10 -15.04
N ILE A 307 22.29 17.74 -14.52
CA ILE A 307 23.56 17.82 -15.24
C ILE A 307 23.50 16.96 -16.50
N TYR A 308 23.11 15.71 -16.37
CA TYR A 308 22.99 14.78 -17.50
C TYR A 308 22.01 15.28 -18.54
N ASN A 309 20.82 15.70 -18.13
CA ASN A 309 19.76 16.13 -19.05
C ASN A 309 20.09 17.43 -19.80
N ILE A 310 20.84 18.36 -19.20
CA ILE A 310 21.38 19.53 -19.95
C ILE A 310 22.29 19.06 -21.09
N GLY A 311 23.19 18.14 -20.82
CA GLY A 311 24.08 17.60 -21.84
C GLY A 311 23.36 16.89 -22.97
N VAL A 312 22.33 16.08 -22.62
CA VAL A 312 21.46 15.40 -23.61
C VAL A 312 20.64 16.41 -24.41
N LEU A 313 20.12 17.44 -23.77
CA LEU A 313 19.35 18.51 -24.43
C LEU A 313 20.17 19.22 -25.51
N TYR A 314 21.38 19.65 -25.19
CA TYR A 314 22.30 20.27 -26.16
C TYR A 314 22.63 19.31 -27.29
N THR A 315 22.78 18.02 -27.01
CA THR A 315 23.04 17.00 -28.03
C THR A 315 21.83 16.84 -28.98
N GLY A 316 20.62 16.84 -28.46
CA GLY A 316 19.36 16.82 -29.21
C GLY A 316 19.22 18.04 -30.10
N MET A 317 19.45 19.24 -29.55
CA MET A 317 19.43 20.49 -30.32
C MET A 317 20.46 20.48 -31.47
N ALA A 318 21.68 19.98 -31.20
CA ALA A 318 22.73 19.85 -32.23
C ALA A 318 22.33 18.86 -33.34
N ASN A 319 21.71 17.74 -32.99
CA ASN A 319 21.27 16.74 -33.97
C ASN A 319 20.25 17.33 -34.94
N LYS A 320 19.34 18.22 -34.54
CA LYS A 320 18.41 18.91 -35.43
C LYS A 320 19.11 19.72 -36.51
N TYR A 321 20.21 20.42 -36.16
CA TYR A 321 21.01 21.14 -37.16
C TYR A 321 21.77 20.19 -38.09
N ILE A 322 22.26 19.06 -37.58
CA ILE A 322 22.91 18.03 -38.39
C ILE A 322 21.89 17.39 -39.39
N GLU A 323 20.68 17.12 -38.94
CA GLU A 323 19.60 16.61 -39.79
C GLU A 323 19.27 17.60 -40.90
N GLN A 324 19.08 18.88 -40.59
CA GLN A 324 18.88 19.93 -41.58
C GLN A 324 20.04 20.05 -42.56
N ALA A 325 21.28 19.92 -42.10
CA ALA A 325 22.46 19.92 -42.94
C ALA A 325 22.44 18.72 -43.92
N ASN A 326 22.06 17.53 -43.44
CA ASN A 326 21.99 16.31 -44.25
C ASN A 326 20.88 16.33 -45.29
N GLU A 327 19.87 17.20 -45.17
CA GLU A 327 18.82 17.41 -46.17
C GLU A 327 19.35 18.20 -47.40
N ILE A 328 20.49 18.86 -47.26
CA ILE A 328 21.10 19.61 -48.36
C ILE A 328 21.81 18.63 -49.30
N THR A 329 21.20 18.37 -50.47
CA THR A 329 21.69 17.40 -51.45
C THR A 329 22.46 18.03 -52.62
N GLY A 330 22.46 19.36 -52.71
CA GLY A 330 23.15 20.10 -53.79
C GLY A 330 24.61 20.43 -53.47
N PHE A 331 25.37 20.79 -54.49
CA PHE A 331 26.81 21.08 -54.42
C PHE A 331 27.18 22.51 -54.85
N SER A 332 26.20 23.40 -54.98
CA SER A 332 26.50 24.81 -55.27
C SER A 332 27.24 25.47 -54.10
N LYS A 333 28.00 26.53 -54.39
CA LYS A 333 28.71 27.28 -53.34
C LYS A 333 27.77 27.74 -52.21
N LYS A 334 26.56 28.15 -52.56
CA LYS A 334 25.56 28.59 -51.60
C LYS A 334 25.10 27.44 -50.69
N GLU A 335 24.85 26.26 -51.26
CA GLU A 335 24.44 25.07 -50.50
C GLU A 335 25.56 24.58 -49.60
N GLN A 336 26.82 24.65 -50.06
CA GLN A 336 27.97 24.33 -49.20
C GLN A 336 28.14 25.30 -48.05
N GLU A 337 27.95 26.60 -48.27
CA GLU A 337 27.98 27.63 -47.23
C GLU A 337 26.85 27.38 -46.20
N GLN A 338 25.67 27.04 -46.67
CA GLN A 338 24.52 26.69 -45.81
C GLN A 338 24.81 25.44 -44.99
N TYR A 339 25.29 24.36 -45.60
CA TYR A 339 25.69 23.13 -44.89
C TYR A 339 26.73 23.41 -43.81
N ASN A 340 27.80 24.11 -44.13
CA ASN A 340 28.85 24.44 -43.17
C ASN A 340 28.35 25.30 -42.01
N GLY A 341 27.43 26.23 -42.28
CA GLY A 341 26.81 27.05 -41.23
C GLY A 341 25.95 26.24 -40.25
N LEU A 342 25.20 25.27 -40.74
CA LEU A 342 24.41 24.37 -39.88
C LEU A 342 25.31 23.45 -39.07
N ILE A 343 26.38 22.89 -39.64
CA ILE A 343 27.35 22.05 -38.92
C ILE A 343 28.08 22.86 -37.86
N GLU A 344 28.46 24.13 -38.12
CA GLU A 344 29.10 24.97 -37.10
C GLU A 344 28.16 25.25 -35.92
N GLN A 345 26.86 25.55 -36.16
CA GLN A 345 25.86 25.70 -35.11
C GLN A 345 25.72 24.42 -34.29
N ALA A 346 25.66 23.26 -34.92
CA ALA A 346 25.64 21.99 -34.23
C ALA A 346 26.89 21.79 -33.35
N ASN A 347 28.09 22.10 -33.89
CA ASN A 347 29.33 21.94 -33.15
C ASN A 347 29.42 22.87 -31.92
N GLU A 348 28.91 24.10 -32.01
CA GLU A 348 28.83 25.02 -30.87
C GLU A 348 27.94 24.44 -29.74
N LEU A 349 26.78 23.90 -30.10
CA LEU A 349 25.90 23.25 -29.13
C LEU A 349 26.54 22.02 -28.48
N LEU A 350 27.22 21.17 -29.30
CA LEU A 350 27.93 19.99 -28.76
C LEU A 350 29.07 20.42 -27.82
N ARG A 351 29.84 21.46 -28.14
CA ARG A 351 30.88 22.00 -27.23
C ARG A 351 30.31 22.54 -25.94
N THR A 352 29.11 23.15 -26.02
CA THR A 352 28.42 23.68 -24.83
C THR A 352 27.90 22.58 -23.93
N GLY A 353 27.34 21.50 -24.50
CA GLY A 353 26.81 20.36 -23.75
C GLY A 353 27.87 19.41 -23.20
N LEU A 354 29.05 19.35 -23.85
CA LEU A 354 30.12 18.40 -23.53
C LEU A 354 30.58 18.43 -22.05
N PRO A 355 30.84 19.58 -21.41
CA PRO A 355 31.27 19.63 -20.01
C PRO A 355 30.27 19.00 -19.05
N TYR A 356 28.98 19.15 -19.29
CA TYR A 356 27.93 18.55 -18.46
C TYR A 356 27.95 17.02 -18.56
N LEU A 357 28.11 16.46 -19.74
CA LEU A 357 28.21 15.00 -19.91
C LEU A 357 29.51 14.43 -19.35
N GLN A 358 30.62 15.17 -19.43
CA GLN A 358 31.86 14.80 -18.77
C GLN A 358 31.69 14.74 -17.25
N GLN A 359 31.08 15.78 -16.67
CA GLN A 359 30.76 15.82 -15.23
C GLN A 359 29.82 14.69 -14.83
N ALA A 360 28.80 14.39 -15.61
CA ALA A 360 27.89 13.27 -15.37
C ALA A 360 28.62 11.93 -15.39
N TYR A 361 29.52 11.72 -16.38
CA TYR A 361 30.30 10.49 -16.48
C TYR A 361 31.29 10.33 -15.32
N GLU A 362 31.91 11.43 -14.86
CA GLU A 362 32.81 11.41 -13.69
C GLU A 362 32.06 11.10 -12.39
N ALA A 363 30.83 11.61 -12.25
CA ALA A 363 30.00 11.38 -11.07
C ALA A 363 29.43 9.96 -11.01
N GLN A 364 28.94 9.45 -12.16
CA GLN A 364 28.35 8.12 -12.29
C GLN A 364 28.69 7.52 -13.66
N PRO A 365 29.79 6.77 -13.79
CA PRO A 365 30.16 6.10 -15.03
C PRO A 365 29.05 5.09 -15.43
N SER A 366 28.51 5.27 -16.64
CA SER A 366 27.55 4.34 -17.25
C SER A 366 27.80 4.22 -18.76
N ASP A 367 27.38 3.09 -19.32
CA ASP A 367 27.50 2.87 -20.76
C ASP A 367 26.68 3.87 -21.58
N ASP A 368 25.52 4.31 -21.07
CA ASP A 368 24.68 5.31 -21.73
C ASP A 368 25.41 6.66 -21.85
N VAL A 369 25.97 7.18 -20.77
CA VAL A 369 26.73 8.43 -20.79
C VAL A 369 28.00 8.28 -21.63
N LYS A 370 28.69 7.13 -21.52
CA LYS A 370 29.87 6.80 -22.32
C LYS A 370 29.58 6.84 -23.81
N ASN A 371 28.46 6.26 -24.25
CA ASN A 371 28.05 6.24 -25.65
C ASN A 371 27.72 7.63 -26.18
N VAL A 372 27.03 8.46 -25.40
CA VAL A 372 26.74 9.85 -25.77
C VAL A 372 28.04 10.66 -25.89
N LEU A 373 28.94 10.59 -24.91
CA LEU A 373 30.25 11.26 -24.95
C LEU A 373 31.05 10.83 -26.17
N ARG A 374 31.11 9.53 -26.45
CA ARG A 374 31.81 8.98 -27.60
C ARG A 374 31.27 9.54 -28.92
N SER A 375 29.94 9.62 -29.05
CA SER A 375 29.29 10.22 -30.21
C SER A 375 29.67 11.69 -30.40
N ILE A 376 29.69 12.48 -29.34
CA ILE A 376 30.07 13.89 -29.36
C ILE A 376 31.55 14.05 -29.77
N TYR A 377 32.44 13.28 -29.15
CA TYR A 377 33.87 13.33 -29.47
C TYR A 377 34.14 13.02 -30.93
N VAL A 378 33.45 12.01 -31.51
CA VAL A 378 33.56 11.67 -32.93
C VAL A 378 33.09 12.84 -33.79
N LYS A 379 31.93 13.45 -33.48
CA LYS A 379 31.36 14.58 -34.24
C LYS A 379 32.24 15.82 -34.19
N LEU A 380 32.89 16.07 -33.05
CA LEU A 380 33.83 17.18 -32.87
C LEU A 380 35.26 16.87 -33.34
N ASN A 381 35.51 15.69 -33.92
CA ASN A 381 36.82 15.19 -34.36
C ASN A 381 37.87 15.10 -33.20
N MET A 382 37.43 14.80 -31.99
CA MET A 382 38.25 14.67 -30.78
C MET A 382 38.69 13.21 -30.59
N MET A 383 39.54 12.70 -31.51
CA MET A 383 39.84 11.26 -31.59
C MET A 383 40.73 10.74 -30.45
N GLU A 384 41.52 11.59 -29.79
CA GLU A 384 42.32 11.20 -28.63
C GLU A 384 41.43 10.97 -27.43
N GLU A 385 40.39 11.78 -27.25
CA GLU A 385 39.37 11.62 -26.20
C GLU A 385 38.53 10.36 -26.41
N VAL A 386 38.23 10.00 -27.67
CA VAL A 386 37.57 8.72 -28.01
C VAL A 386 38.42 7.56 -27.51
N LYS A 387 39.73 7.53 -27.86
CA LYS A 387 40.64 6.46 -27.41
C LYS A 387 40.77 6.40 -25.89
N ALA A 388 40.87 7.57 -25.25
CA ALA A 388 40.93 7.64 -23.79
C ALA A 388 39.67 7.12 -23.10
N LEU A 389 38.49 7.38 -23.70
CA LEU A 389 37.19 6.92 -23.20
C LEU A 389 37.00 5.40 -23.40
N ASP A 390 37.45 4.86 -24.56
CA ASP A 390 37.32 3.43 -24.87
C ASP A 390 38.26 2.56 -24.00
N ASN A 391 39.31 3.14 -23.42
CA ASN A 391 40.25 2.47 -22.51
C ASN A 391 39.84 2.54 -21.02
N LYS A 392 38.79 3.24 -20.68
CA LYS A 392 38.15 3.30 -19.35
C LYS A 392 36.97 2.35 -19.29
#